data_d76aa69a57383e0a38f90a3879e1c1ec
#
_entry.id   d76aa69a57383e0a38f90a3879e1c1ec
#
_cell.length_a   1.000
_cell.length_b   1.000
_cell.length_c   1.000
_cell.angle_alpha   90.00
_cell.angle_beta   90.00
_cell.angle_gamma   90.00
#
_symmetry.space_group_name_H-M   'P 1'
#
loop_
_entity.id
_entity.type
_entity.pdbx_description
1 polymer ?
#
loop_
_entity_poly.entity_id
_entity_poly.type
_entity_poly.pdbx_seq_one_letter_code
_entity_poly.pdbx_strand_id
1 'polypeptide(L)'
;MRNGYITDITTPQGNKPICDEESYALATNNAQRCTSLENRVTNVEDLYEYLNSSNTWFGCKWPIGNGASAGTPVGNLLRLAHMQQIFKIGGYMVKNDHSRKKLHTADHRHYEDGGAVKFDGTDGHYQWGWGVGIYYAAWSDAEYDYEAFDDRPIPGVPCVYIPVGSRSCAGYAQLDRTNNKLMSTLNKTAQFRGGNNSNWDETYRSLLGKPVTNIGMPTLRNYARENGDMWFTSERVMLFITGALARVYFHNRNIQAAYNANLDSNGLHQGGLGQGATYPSNWSSDWGYNPYLDLDLGIEKGDFTGIFSATIKDPEGANVSITGIPCFMGLKNFYKYLWTITEDELLVCQEDGSQALFVENLIDGSVFDVSGAGTHLLIGKTPVYSSANWQYIKKISFDHLSGMPTEVGATASTYYADGYYNPNVHEAGALRGAIRLGGANYGGYAGSCLLDGSHAPSYANACVGAVLCEFAEAFTTNLTVLTN
;
A
#
# COMPACT_ATOMS: atom_id res chain seq x y z
N MET A 1 39.80 -11.71 30.05
CA MET A 1 40.46 -10.86 31.06
C MET A 1 39.39 -10.38 32.00
N ARG A 2 39.49 -10.64 33.32
CA ARG A 2 38.57 -10.07 34.30
C ARG A 2 38.88 -8.59 34.42
N ASN A 3 37.96 -7.72 34.04
CA ASN A 3 38.03 -6.30 34.38
C ASN A 3 37.75 -6.16 35.88
N GLY A 4 38.82 -6.35 36.68
CA GLY A 4 38.77 -6.01 38.09
C GLY A 4 39.01 -4.51 38.20
N TYR A 5 37.98 -3.77 38.47
CA TYR A 5 38.14 -2.38 38.88
C TYR A 5 38.75 -2.39 40.30
N ILE A 6 39.91 -1.74 40.48
CA ILE A 6 40.43 -1.43 41.81
C ILE A 6 39.53 -0.29 42.32
N THR A 7 38.61 -0.62 43.21
CA THR A 7 37.64 0.36 43.74
C THR A 7 38.20 1.14 44.93
N ASP A 8 39.22 0.58 45.62
CA ASP A 8 39.77 1.19 46.81
C ASP A 8 41.29 1.04 46.87
N ILE A 9 41.97 2.07 47.37
CA ILE A 9 43.38 2.02 47.79
C ILE A 9 43.42 2.16 49.30
N THR A 10 44.06 1.20 49.97
CA THR A 10 44.33 1.31 51.39
C THR A 10 45.47 2.29 51.60
N THR A 11 45.19 3.41 52.23
CA THR A 11 46.19 4.43 52.63
C THR A 11 46.31 4.43 54.11
N PRO A 12 47.38 5.04 54.66
CA PRO A 12 47.55 5.21 56.12
C PRO A 12 46.41 5.99 56.79
N GLN A 13 45.59 6.65 56.01
CA GLN A 13 44.38 7.41 56.44
C GLN A 13 43.04 6.66 56.23
N GLY A 14 43.10 5.37 55.85
CA GLY A 14 41.96 4.54 55.57
C GLY A 14 41.66 4.35 54.07
N ASN A 15 40.70 3.46 53.76
CA ASN A 15 40.29 3.21 52.39
C ASN A 15 39.58 4.44 51.80
N LYS A 16 40.08 4.93 50.67
CA LYS A 16 39.36 5.94 49.84
C LYS A 16 38.97 5.33 48.51
N PRO A 17 37.78 5.55 48.03
CA PRO A 17 37.43 5.15 46.68
C PRO A 17 38.34 5.84 45.66
N ILE A 18 38.84 5.11 44.68
CA ILE A 18 39.64 5.64 43.57
C ILE A 18 38.81 6.49 42.62
N CYS A 19 37.54 6.17 42.53
CA CYS A 19 36.52 6.97 41.85
C CYS A 19 35.35 7.23 42.79
N ASP A 20 34.91 8.47 42.88
CA ASP A 20 33.64 8.77 43.51
C ASP A 20 32.47 8.35 42.58
N GLU A 21 31.26 8.32 43.12
CA GLU A 21 30.05 7.94 42.38
C GLU A 21 29.83 8.83 41.15
N GLU A 22 30.21 10.08 41.21
CA GLU A 22 30.06 11.07 40.14
C GLU A 22 31.04 10.77 38.99
N SER A 23 32.30 10.42 39.32
CA SER A 23 33.29 10.01 38.31
C SER A 23 32.94 8.68 37.65
N TYR A 24 32.37 7.72 38.41
CA TYR A 24 31.88 6.46 37.87
C TYR A 24 30.66 6.66 36.97
N ALA A 25 29.69 7.48 37.37
CA ALA A 25 28.53 7.83 36.57
C ALA A 25 28.93 8.55 35.28
N LEU A 26 29.91 9.45 35.33
CA LEU A 26 30.44 10.15 34.17
C LEU A 26 31.13 9.18 33.19
N ALA A 27 31.94 8.24 33.70
CA ALA A 27 32.61 7.22 32.88
C ALA A 27 31.60 6.30 32.21
N THR A 28 30.53 5.88 32.91
CA THR A 28 29.46 5.05 32.38
C THR A 28 28.67 5.79 31.29
N ASN A 29 28.33 7.05 31.51
CA ASN A 29 27.64 7.90 30.53
C ASN A 29 28.51 8.12 29.28
N ASN A 30 29.80 8.35 29.44
CA ASN A 30 30.73 8.48 28.31
C ASN A 30 30.86 7.16 27.53
N ALA A 31 30.89 6.00 28.20
CA ALA A 31 30.90 4.70 27.54
C ALA A 31 29.61 4.48 26.71
N GLN A 32 28.44 4.83 27.24
CA GLN A 32 27.17 4.78 26.51
C GLN A 32 27.14 5.73 25.31
N ARG A 33 27.69 6.94 25.45
CA ARG A 33 27.85 7.91 24.35
C ARG A 33 28.82 7.40 23.28
N CYS A 34 29.90 6.76 23.63
CA CYS A 34 30.83 6.13 22.68
C CYS A 34 30.15 5.02 21.91
N THR A 35 29.42 4.10 22.56
CA THR A 35 28.66 3.05 21.90
C THR A 35 27.60 3.63 20.96
N SER A 36 26.93 4.71 21.36
CA SER A 36 25.98 5.40 20.50
C SER A 36 26.66 6.05 19.30
N LEU A 37 27.87 6.60 19.45
CA LEU A 37 28.66 7.17 18.35
C LEU A 37 29.18 6.07 17.42
N GLU A 38 29.64 4.96 17.93
CA GLU A 38 30.07 3.79 17.15
C GLU A 38 28.92 3.25 16.31
N ASN A 39 27.74 3.08 16.88
CA ASN A 39 26.54 2.68 16.13
C ASN A 39 26.16 3.70 15.03
N ARG A 40 26.35 5.00 15.27
CA ARG A 40 26.10 6.04 14.26
C ARG A 40 27.16 6.03 13.17
N VAL A 41 28.43 5.75 13.49
CA VAL A 41 29.52 5.61 12.51
C VAL A 41 29.29 4.37 11.65
N THR A 42 28.93 3.23 12.24
CA THR A 42 28.57 2.01 11.51
C THR A 42 27.42 2.29 10.53
N ASN A 43 26.38 3.00 10.99
CA ASN A 43 25.27 3.40 10.09
C ASN A 43 25.71 4.31 8.93
N VAL A 44 26.75 5.14 9.13
CA VAL A 44 27.30 5.99 8.07
C VAL A 44 28.17 5.19 7.11
N GLU A 45 28.94 4.24 7.61
CA GLU A 45 29.74 3.31 6.80
C GLU A 45 28.83 2.41 5.96
N ASP A 46 27.79 1.82 6.56
CA ASP A 46 26.76 1.06 5.88
C ASP A 46 26.07 1.91 4.79
N LEU A 47 25.76 3.17 5.10
CA LEU A 47 25.19 4.11 4.15
C LEU A 47 26.15 4.43 3.00
N TYR A 48 27.45 4.52 3.28
CA TYR A 48 28.49 4.78 2.29
C TYR A 48 28.68 3.57 1.34
N GLU A 49 28.76 2.35 1.88
CA GLU A 49 28.78 1.12 1.07
C GLU A 49 27.50 1.00 0.23
N TYR A 50 26.38 1.29 0.81
CA TYR A 50 25.09 1.35 0.14
C TYR A 50 25.08 2.31 -1.06
N LEU A 51 25.63 3.52 -0.90
CA LEU A 51 25.67 4.52 -1.98
C LEU A 51 26.65 4.16 -3.09
N ASN A 52 27.70 3.40 -2.78
CA ASN A 52 28.79 3.07 -3.70
C ASN A 52 28.75 1.62 -4.23
N SER A 53 27.76 0.82 -3.82
CA SER A 53 27.61 -0.54 -4.34
C SER A 53 27.40 -0.55 -5.85
N SER A 54 28.17 -1.39 -6.57
CA SER A 54 28.01 -1.59 -8.02
C SER A 54 26.66 -2.25 -8.37
N ASN A 55 26.09 -3.03 -7.43
CA ASN A 55 24.76 -3.63 -7.55
C ASN A 55 23.79 -2.88 -6.63
N THR A 56 22.99 -2.00 -7.23
CA THR A 56 22.07 -1.14 -6.48
C THR A 56 20.66 -1.68 -6.37
N TRP A 57 20.22 -2.50 -7.33
CA TRP A 57 18.88 -3.06 -7.31
C TRP A 57 18.69 -4.08 -6.20
N PHE A 58 17.48 -4.21 -5.73
CA PHE A 58 17.04 -5.20 -4.73
C PHE A 58 15.66 -5.75 -5.08
N GLY A 59 15.37 -6.97 -4.64
CA GLY A 59 14.13 -7.63 -4.99
C GLY A 59 13.90 -8.93 -4.24
N CYS A 60 12.99 -9.71 -4.77
CA CYS A 60 12.68 -11.03 -4.28
C CYS A 60 12.54 -12.01 -5.46
N LYS A 61 12.89 -13.27 -5.22
CA LYS A 61 12.69 -14.36 -6.18
C LYS A 61 11.86 -15.47 -5.57
N TRP A 62 11.04 -16.10 -6.39
CA TRP A 62 10.16 -17.19 -6.03
C TRP A 62 10.38 -18.39 -6.94
N PRO A 63 10.52 -19.63 -6.42
CA PRO A 63 10.72 -20.80 -7.24
C PRO A 63 9.50 -21.06 -8.15
N ILE A 64 9.76 -21.34 -9.42
CA ILE A 64 8.73 -21.72 -10.37
C ILE A 64 8.22 -23.14 -10.02
N GLY A 65 6.91 -23.30 -9.93
CA GLY A 65 6.25 -24.61 -9.83
C GLY A 65 6.10 -25.21 -8.44
N ASN A 66 6.73 -24.69 -7.39
CA ASN A 66 6.58 -25.25 -6.04
C ASN A 66 5.44 -24.65 -5.20
N GLY A 67 4.77 -23.61 -5.71
CA GLY A 67 3.61 -22.99 -5.06
C GLY A 67 3.90 -22.14 -3.82
N ALA A 68 5.16 -21.97 -3.42
CA ALA A 68 5.50 -21.16 -2.26
C ALA A 68 5.11 -19.70 -2.46
N SER A 69 4.39 -19.11 -1.51
CA SER A 69 4.15 -17.67 -1.44
C SER A 69 5.39 -16.93 -0.93
N ALA A 70 6.11 -17.53 0.02
CA ALA A 70 7.37 -17.01 0.53
C ALA A 70 8.47 -17.13 -0.53
N GLY A 71 9.24 -16.06 -0.73
CA GLY A 71 10.36 -15.98 -1.65
C GLY A 71 11.67 -15.77 -0.92
N THR A 72 12.73 -15.57 -1.69
CA THR A 72 14.07 -15.29 -1.20
C THR A 72 14.47 -13.88 -1.62
N PRO A 73 14.85 -13.00 -0.69
CA PRO A 73 15.37 -11.68 -1.04
C PRO A 73 16.66 -11.81 -1.86
N VAL A 74 16.83 -10.94 -2.85
CA VAL A 74 17.97 -10.95 -3.79
C VAL A 74 18.45 -9.54 -4.09
N GLY A 75 19.63 -9.44 -4.66
CA GLY A 75 20.27 -8.16 -4.97
C GLY A 75 20.91 -7.54 -3.74
N ASN A 76 20.81 -6.24 -3.57
CA ASN A 76 21.39 -5.52 -2.44
C ASN A 76 20.44 -5.56 -1.25
N LEU A 77 20.70 -6.46 -0.28
CA LEU A 77 19.82 -6.67 0.88
C LEU A 77 19.82 -5.48 1.83
N LEU A 78 20.92 -4.75 1.94
CA LEU A 78 20.97 -3.53 2.73
C LEU A 78 20.04 -2.46 2.15
N ARG A 79 20.04 -2.31 0.83
CA ARG A 79 19.10 -1.41 0.16
C ARG A 79 17.65 -1.86 0.32
N LEU A 80 17.38 -3.16 0.29
CA LEU A 80 16.04 -3.70 0.57
C LEU A 80 15.58 -3.33 1.98
N ALA A 81 16.44 -3.49 2.99
CA ALA A 81 16.16 -3.10 4.38
C ALA A 81 15.88 -1.59 4.51
N HIS A 82 16.51 -0.77 3.67
CA HIS A 82 16.33 0.69 3.63
C HIS A 82 15.42 1.19 2.50
N MET A 83 14.56 0.33 1.94
CA MET A 83 13.63 0.67 0.85
C MET A 83 12.85 1.95 1.13
N GLN A 84 12.35 2.10 2.35
CA GLN A 84 11.57 3.26 2.77
C GLN A 84 12.37 4.57 2.65
N GLN A 85 13.63 4.55 3.08
CA GLN A 85 14.52 5.73 3.05
C GLN A 85 14.94 6.08 1.62
N ILE A 86 15.25 5.05 0.81
CA ILE A 86 15.69 5.23 -0.59
C ILE A 86 14.63 5.92 -1.41
N PHE A 87 13.43 5.36 -1.41
CA PHE A 87 12.31 5.89 -2.17
C PHE A 87 11.57 7.00 -1.44
N LYS A 88 12.00 7.35 -0.20
CA LYS A 88 11.33 8.32 0.67
C LYS A 88 9.85 7.97 0.84
N ILE A 89 9.55 6.68 1.08
CA ILE A 89 8.18 6.22 1.24
C ILE A 89 7.62 6.68 2.59
N GLY A 90 6.35 7.07 2.61
CA GLY A 90 5.61 7.40 3.83
C GLY A 90 4.52 8.43 3.60
N GLY A 91 4.09 9.11 4.69
CA GLY A 91 3.04 10.11 4.67
C GLY A 91 3.49 11.48 4.16
N TYR A 92 2.62 12.13 3.41
CA TYR A 92 2.80 13.49 2.86
C TYR A 92 1.49 14.28 2.94
N MET A 93 1.61 15.59 3.03
CA MET A 93 0.56 16.51 2.58
C MET A 93 0.91 16.96 1.15
N VAL A 94 0.01 16.71 0.20
CA VAL A 94 0.21 16.99 -1.24
C VAL A 94 -0.84 17.98 -1.70
N LYS A 95 -0.41 19.08 -2.31
CA LYS A 95 -1.32 20.09 -2.88
C LYS A 95 -1.70 19.73 -4.31
N ASN A 96 -2.71 20.41 -4.84
CA ASN A 96 -3.20 20.20 -6.19
C ASN A 96 -2.15 20.42 -7.29
N ASP A 97 -1.13 21.23 -7.02
CA ASP A 97 0.02 21.49 -7.89
C ASP A 97 1.15 20.45 -7.72
N HIS A 98 0.88 19.33 -7.05
CA HIS A 98 1.80 18.25 -6.70
C HIS A 98 2.93 18.61 -5.75
N SER A 99 3.01 19.85 -5.27
CA SER A 99 3.95 20.20 -4.22
C SER A 99 3.62 19.41 -2.96
N ARG A 100 4.67 18.83 -2.33
CA ARG A 100 4.48 17.90 -1.22
C ARG A 100 5.38 18.23 -0.05
N LYS A 101 4.87 18.03 1.16
CA LYS A 101 5.61 18.17 2.41
C LYS A 101 5.52 16.86 3.19
N LYS A 102 6.69 16.29 3.54
CA LYS A 102 6.80 15.02 4.26
C LYS A 102 6.26 15.18 5.68
N LEU A 103 5.52 14.17 6.12
CA LEU A 103 5.04 14.06 7.49
C LEU A 103 6.09 13.39 8.38
N HIS A 104 5.97 13.62 9.68
CA HIS A 104 6.87 13.06 10.67
C HIS A 104 6.69 11.53 10.76
N THR A 105 7.79 10.80 10.64
CA THR A 105 7.79 9.33 10.52
C THR A 105 7.18 8.59 11.72
N ALA A 106 7.19 9.19 12.91
CA ALA A 106 6.61 8.58 14.10
C ALA A 106 5.16 9.03 14.41
N ASP A 107 4.71 10.16 13.83
CA ASP A 107 3.37 10.71 14.09
C ASP A 107 2.96 11.68 12.97
N HIS A 108 2.04 11.27 12.12
CA HIS A 108 1.58 12.08 11.00
C HIS A 108 0.82 13.35 11.38
N ARG A 109 0.50 13.57 12.66
CA ARG A 109 -0.08 14.85 13.13
C ARG A 109 0.91 16.02 13.03
N HIS A 110 2.17 15.71 12.71
CA HIS A 110 3.23 16.70 12.58
C HIS A 110 3.98 16.53 11.24
N TYR A 111 4.55 17.60 10.75
CA TYR A 111 5.57 17.58 9.71
C TYR A 111 6.93 17.17 10.28
N GLU A 112 7.89 16.80 9.43
CA GLU A 112 9.26 16.50 9.86
C GLU A 112 9.94 17.67 10.62
N ASP A 113 9.56 18.90 10.34
CA ASP A 113 10.03 20.11 11.03
C ASP A 113 9.32 20.37 12.38
N GLY A 114 8.41 19.51 12.80
CA GLY A 114 7.63 19.62 14.03
C GLY A 114 6.36 20.46 13.94
N GLY A 115 6.09 21.10 12.80
CA GLY A 115 4.86 21.86 12.59
C GLY A 115 3.61 20.97 12.61
N ALA A 116 2.50 21.47 13.18
CA ALA A 116 1.23 20.74 13.20
C ALA A 116 0.60 20.69 11.79
N VAL A 117 -0.05 19.56 11.47
CA VAL A 117 -0.70 19.29 10.18
C VAL A 117 -2.19 19.57 10.28
N LYS A 118 -2.77 20.18 9.24
CA LYS A 118 -4.22 20.33 9.09
C LYS A 118 -4.75 19.35 8.05
N PHE A 119 -5.62 18.45 8.49
CA PHE A 119 -6.19 17.39 7.65
C PHE A 119 -7.56 17.72 7.06
N ASP A 120 -8.01 18.95 7.21
CA ASP A 120 -9.30 19.43 6.70
C ASP A 120 -9.29 19.81 5.21
N GLY A 121 -8.16 19.68 4.55
CA GLY A 121 -7.91 20.08 3.17
C GLY A 121 -7.11 21.41 3.03
N THR A 122 -6.91 22.14 4.14
CA THR A 122 -6.14 23.41 4.13
C THR A 122 -4.69 23.20 3.71
N ASP A 123 -4.03 22.15 4.20
CA ASP A 123 -2.64 21.83 3.89
C ASP A 123 -2.51 20.95 2.61
N GLY A 124 -3.62 20.59 1.98
CA GLY A 124 -3.69 19.71 0.83
C GLY A 124 -4.31 18.33 1.16
N HIS A 125 -3.87 17.31 0.47
CA HIS A 125 -4.34 15.92 0.59
C HIS A 125 -3.40 15.11 1.48
N TYR A 126 -3.94 14.34 2.40
CA TYR A 126 -3.21 13.36 3.22
C TYR A 126 -2.91 12.13 2.38
N GLN A 127 -1.70 12.05 1.87
CA GLN A 127 -1.25 11.04 0.91
C GLN A 127 -0.15 10.15 1.48
N TRP A 128 -0.09 8.93 1.03
CA TRP A 128 1.03 8.02 1.16
C TRP A 128 1.66 7.79 -0.21
N GLY A 129 2.97 7.81 -0.29
CA GLY A 129 3.64 7.58 -1.56
C GLY A 129 5.15 7.61 -1.43
N TRP A 130 5.80 7.84 -2.55
CA TRP A 130 7.26 7.91 -2.66
C TRP A 130 7.70 9.26 -3.21
N GLY A 131 8.85 9.74 -2.72
CA GLY A 131 9.40 11.04 -3.07
C GLY A 131 10.56 10.99 -4.06
N VAL A 132 10.87 9.81 -4.61
CA VAL A 132 11.90 9.57 -5.64
C VAL A 132 11.32 8.60 -6.64
N GLY A 133 11.52 8.83 -7.94
CA GLY A 133 11.06 7.91 -8.98
C GLY A 133 11.61 6.49 -8.79
N ILE A 134 10.83 5.51 -9.16
CA ILE A 134 11.09 4.08 -8.93
C ILE A 134 11.28 3.40 -10.29
N TYR A 135 12.32 2.59 -10.43
CA TYR A 135 12.42 1.60 -11.50
C TYR A 135 11.97 0.25 -10.96
N TYR A 136 11.03 -0.35 -11.66
CA TYR A 136 10.50 -1.66 -11.37
C TYR A 136 10.75 -2.63 -12.50
N ALA A 137 11.15 -3.86 -12.18
CA ALA A 137 11.30 -4.94 -13.14
C ALA A 137 10.69 -6.23 -12.62
N ALA A 138 10.11 -7.02 -13.53
CA ALA A 138 9.71 -8.39 -13.29
C ALA A 138 10.20 -9.27 -14.44
N TRP A 139 10.83 -10.40 -14.14
CA TRP A 139 11.32 -11.35 -15.12
C TRP A 139 11.35 -12.76 -14.56
N SER A 140 11.60 -13.74 -15.42
CA SER A 140 11.78 -15.13 -15.03
C SER A 140 13.03 -15.70 -15.69
N ASP A 141 13.68 -16.63 -15.00
CA ASP A 141 14.65 -17.55 -15.56
C ASP A 141 14.08 -18.99 -15.59
N ALA A 142 14.93 -20.00 -15.69
CA ALA A 142 14.49 -21.41 -15.73
C ALA A 142 13.95 -21.91 -14.38
N GLU A 143 14.31 -21.26 -13.26
CA GLU A 143 14.05 -21.74 -11.90
C GLU A 143 13.19 -20.79 -11.09
N TYR A 144 13.26 -19.49 -11.35
CA TYR A 144 12.65 -18.46 -10.50
C TYR A 144 11.94 -17.37 -11.30
N ASP A 145 10.85 -16.85 -10.70
CA ASP A 145 10.27 -15.55 -11.05
C ASP A 145 10.86 -14.50 -10.12
N TYR A 146 11.06 -13.28 -10.63
CA TYR A 146 11.67 -12.16 -9.92
C TYR A 146 10.77 -10.93 -9.96
N GLU A 147 10.75 -10.15 -8.89
CA GLU A 147 10.32 -8.76 -8.85
C GLU A 147 11.42 -7.93 -8.18
N ALA A 148 11.81 -6.79 -8.76
CA ALA A 148 12.88 -5.96 -8.26
C ALA A 148 12.62 -4.47 -8.42
N PHE A 149 13.32 -3.69 -7.59
CA PHE A 149 13.25 -2.24 -7.55
C PHE A 149 14.63 -1.60 -7.51
N ASP A 150 14.74 -0.38 -8.04
CA ASP A 150 15.90 0.51 -7.86
C ASP A 150 15.45 1.99 -8.03
N ASP A 151 16.32 2.92 -7.66
CA ASP A 151 16.21 4.35 -7.96
C ASP A 151 16.85 4.72 -9.31
N ARG A 152 17.33 3.73 -10.06
CA ARG A 152 17.95 3.81 -11.40
C ARG A 152 17.62 2.58 -12.25
N PRO A 153 17.82 2.61 -13.58
CA PRO A 153 17.58 1.45 -14.42
C PRO A 153 18.35 0.21 -13.95
N ILE A 154 17.66 -0.93 -13.89
CA ILE A 154 18.25 -2.21 -13.44
C ILE A 154 19.06 -2.80 -14.60
N PRO A 155 20.38 -3.04 -14.44
CA PRO A 155 21.23 -3.52 -15.53
C PRO A 155 20.79 -4.89 -16.06
N GLY A 156 20.72 -5.02 -17.38
CA GLY A 156 20.49 -6.30 -18.06
C GLY A 156 19.04 -6.83 -18.02
N VAL A 157 18.10 -6.09 -17.44
CA VAL A 157 16.68 -6.47 -17.44
C VAL A 157 15.81 -5.29 -17.88
N PRO A 158 14.72 -5.56 -18.60
CA PRO A 158 13.72 -4.55 -18.91
C PRO A 158 13.09 -4.02 -17.64
N CYS A 159 13.05 -2.71 -17.45
CA CYS A 159 12.41 -2.08 -16.29
C CYS A 159 11.52 -0.92 -16.72
N VAL A 160 10.57 -0.62 -15.84
CA VAL A 160 9.59 0.45 -16.00
C VAL A 160 9.90 1.55 -15.03
N TYR A 161 9.94 2.80 -15.50
CA TYR A 161 10.02 3.97 -14.63
C TYR A 161 8.65 4.38 -14.13
N ILE A 162 8.52 4.50 -12.83
CA ILE A 162 7.34 4.99 -12.13
C ILE A 162 7.68 6.36 -11.54
N PRO A 163 7.02 7.43 -11.99
CA PRO A 163 7.27 8.76 -11.45
C PRO A 163 6.91 8.87 -9.97
N VAL A 164 7.34 9.94 -9.34
CA VAL A 164 6.93 10.28 -7.98
C VAL A 164 5.41 10.34 -7.92
N GLY A 165 4.82 9.62 -6.96
CA GLY A 165 3.37 9.51 -6.86
C GLY A 165 2.89 9.17 -5.47
N SER A 166 1.59 9.26 -5.28
CA SER A 166 0.97 8.99 -3.99
C SER A 166 -0.51 8.61 -4.08
N ARG A 167 -1.04 8.06 -2.99
CA ARG A 167 -2.44 7.68 -2.82
C ARG A 167 -2.93 8.02 -1.42
N SER A 168 -4.26 8.00 -1.22
CA SER A 168 -4.88 8.24 0.10
C SER A 168 -4.18 7.45 1.22
N CYS A 169 -3.53 8.14 2.16
CA CYS A 169 -2.74 7.55 3.25
C CYS A 169 -3.60 6.76 4.24
N ALA A 170 -4.85 7.18 4.44
CA ALA A 170 -5.83 6.46 5.25
C ALA A 170 -6.42 5.21 4.56
N GLY A 171 -5.93 4.87 3.36
CA GLY A 171 -6.40 3.78 2.51
C GLY A 171 -7.48 4.21 1.51
N TYR A 172 -8.35 5.12 1.89
CA TYR A 172 -9.49 5.59 1.09
C TYR A 172 -9.67 7.11 1.18
N ALA A 173 -10.45 7.66 0.25
CA ALA A 173 -10.72 9.09 0.13
C ALA A 173 -12.07 9.49 0.74
N GLN A 174 -12.28 10.80 0.89
CA GLN A 174 -13.56 11.45 1.17
C GLN A 174 -14.06 12.21 -0.07
N LEU A 175 -15.30 12.63 -0.05
CA LEU A 175 -15.88 13.49 -1.06
C LEU A 175 -16.28 14.83 -0.45
N ASP A 176 -15.72 15.92 -0.96
CA ASP A 176 -16.29 17.25 -0.79
C ASP A 176 -17.58 17.34 -1.63
N ARG A 177 -18.71 17.20 -0.98
CA ARG A 177 -20.02 17.14 -1.62
C ARG A 177 -20.52 18.49 -2.12
N THR A 178 -19.95 19.58 -1.62
CA THR A 178 -20.26 20.92 -2.08
C THR A 178 -19.61 21.21 -3.43
N ASN A 179 -18.35 20.79 -3.58
CA ASN A 179 -17.57 21.05 -4.78
C ASN A 179 -17.50 19.84 -5.73
N ASN A 180 -18.14 18.70 -5.38
CA ASN A 180 -18.05 17.43 -6.12
C ASN A 180 -16.59 17.01 -6.37
N LYS A 181 -15.75 17.12 -5.34
CA LYS A 181 -14.33 16.91 -5.43
C LYS A 181 -13.88 15.76 -4.54
N LEU A 182 -13.19 14.78 -5.12
CA LEU A 182 -12.60 13.68 -4.36
C LEU A 182 -11.37 14.19 -3.59
N MET A 183 -11.31 13.94 -2.29
CA MET A 183 -10.28 14.48 -1.42
C MET A 183 -9.72 13.44 -0.46
N SER A 184 -8.43 13.51 -0.20
CA SER A 184 -7.78 12.72 0.85
C SER A 184 -7.64 13.58 2.11
N THR A 185 -8.73 13.68 2.88
CA THR A 185 -8.84 14.48 4.09
C THR A 185 -9.32 13.63 5.27
N LEU A 186 -9.30 14.18 6.48
CA LEU A 186 -9.85 13.54 7.69
C LEU A 186 -10.96 14.42 8.29
N ASN A 187 -11.78 14.99 7.43
CA ASN A 187 -12.82 15.93 7.81
C ASN A 187 -14.07 15.19 8.31
N LYS A 188 -14.62 15.60 9.47
CA LYS A 188 -15.80 14.97 10.09
C LYS A 188 -17.08 15.80 9.95
N THR A 189 -17.11 16.77 9.02
CA THR A 189 -18.32 17.56 8.78
C THR A 189 -19.26 16.87 7.78
N ALA A 190 -20.54 17.27 7.77
CA ALA A 190 -21.54 16.74 6.83
C ALA A 190 -21.18 16.97 5.35
N GLN A 191 -20.42 18.01 5.04
CA GLN A 191 -19.89 18.26 3.70
C GLN A 191 -19.01 17.10 3.21
N PHE A 192 -18.22 16.49 4.10
CA PHE A 192 -17.32 15.37 3.82
C PHE A 192 -17.88 14.03 4.33
N ARG A 193 -19.20 13.91 4.51
CA ARG A 193 -19.82 12.65 4.90
C ARG A 193 -19.37 11.52 4.03
N GLY A 194 -18.96 10.42 4.65
CA GLY A 194 -18.68 9.15 4.00
C GLY A 194 -19.95 8.44 3.53
N GLY A 195 -19.77 7.30 2.91
CA GLY A 195 -20.90 6.57 2.31
C GLY A 195 -21.68 7.40 1.28
N ASN A 196 -22.93 7.10 1.10
CA ASN A 196 -23.88 7.91 0.32
C ASN A 196 -25.29 7.87 0.94
N ASN A 197 -25.39 7.90 2.27
CA ASN A 197 -26.64 7.84 2.99
C ASN A 197 -26.68 8.89 4.10
N SER A 198 -27.41 9.98 3.88
CA SER A 198 -27.54 11.10 4.82
C SER A 198 -28.27 10.74 6.13
N ASN A 199 -29.02 9.63 6.14
CA ASN A 199 -29.72 9.17 7.35
C ASN A 199 -28.76 8.57 8.39
N TRP A 200 -27.48 8.46 8.10
CA TRP A 200 -26.44 7.93 8.98
C TRP A 200 -25.53 9.06 9.51
N ASP A 201 -26.09 10.11 10.05
CA ASP A 201 -25.35 11.20 10.67
C ASP A 201 -25.69 11.36 12.16
N GLU A 202 -26.16 10.31 12.80
CA GLU A 202 -26.46 10.27 14.22
C GLU A 202 -25.18 10.08 15.05
N THR A 203 -25.30 10.11 16.38
CA THR A 203 -24.15 10.04 17.29
C THR A 203 -23.30 8.78 17.11
N TYR A 204 -23.91 7.62 16.87
CA TYR A 204 -23.21 6.35 16.69
C TYR A 204 -23.38 5.82 15.27
N ARG A 205 -24.58 5.84 14.73
CA ARG A 205 -24.85 5.54 13.34
C ARG A 205 -24.40 6.73 12.48
N SER A 206 -23.10 6.87 12.28
CA SER A 206 -22.52 8.04 11.65
C SER A 206 -21.59 7.66 10.52
N LEU A 207 -21.73 8.37 9.39
CA LEU A 207 -20.81 8.33 8.24
C LEU A 207 -19.85 9.53 8.21
N LEU A 208 -19.91 10.39 9.22
CA LEU A 208 -18.95 11.49 9.38
C LEU A 208 -17.55 10.91 9.66
N GLY A 209 -16.53 11.39 8.96
CA GLY A 209 -15.16 10.89 9.08
C GLY A 209 -14.88 9.54 8.39
N LYS A 210 -15.87 8.96 7.71
CA LYS A 210 -15.76 7.70 6.99
C LYS A 210 -15.37 7.92 5.51
N PRO A 211 -14.87 6.86 4.82
CA PRO A 211 -14.64 6.90 3.38
C PRO A 211 -15.90 7.19 2.56
N VAL A 212 -15.72 7.81 1.39
CA VAL A 212 -16.77 7.89 0.38
C VAL A 212 -17.04 6.50 -0.21
N THR A 213 -18.31 6.14 -0.34
CA THR A 213 -18.77 4.89 -0.96
C THR A 213 -20.06 5.12 -1.75
N ASN A 214 -20.53 4.08 -2.45
CA ASN A 214 -21.81 4.07 -3.15
C ASN A 214 -21.91 5.14 -4.25
N ILE A 215 -20.81 5.36 -4.97
CA ILE A 215 -20.74 6.22 -6.15
C ILE A 215 -20.03 5.43 -7.24
N GLY A 216 -20.58 5.42 -8.45
CA GLY A 216 -20.00 4.72 -9.59
C GLY A 216 -18.67 5.34 -10.03
N MET A 217 -17.76 4.51 -10.52
CA MET A 217 -16.41 4.90 -10.88
C MET A 217 -16.36 6.03 -11.93
N PRO A 218 -17.22 6.09 -12.99
CA PRO A 218 -17.19 7.21 -13.92
C PRO A 218 -17.41 8.58 -13.28
N THR A 219 -18.26 8.64 -12.25
CA THR A 219 -18.49 9.86 -11.46
C THR A 219 -17.30 10.18 -10.57
N LEU A 220 -16.75 9.18 -9.89
CA LEU A 220 -15.55 9.35 -9.05
C LEU A 220 -14.34 9.81 -9.86
N ARG A 221 -14.20 9.33 -11.09
CA ARG A 221 -13.17 9.77 -12.03
C ARG A 221 -13.25 11.28 -12.29
N ASN A 222 -14.45 11.80 -12.58
CA ASN A 222 -14.64 13.23 -12.76
C ASN A 222 -14.30 14.02 -11.48
N TYR A 223 -14.75 13.53 -10.33
CA TYR A 223 -14.46 14.17 -9.03
C TYR A 223 -12.98 14.16 -8.64
N ALA A 224 -12.20 13.16 -9.09
CA ALA A 224 -10.75 13.15 -8.90
C ALA A 224 -10.07 14.22 -9.76
N ARG A 225 -10.51 14.41 -11.02
CA ARG A 225 -9.99 15.42 -11.96
C ARG A 225 -10.23 16.87 -11.53
N GLU A 226 -11.20 17.11 -10.64
CA GLU A 226 -11.39 18.45 -10.02
C GLU A 226 -10.18 18.91 -9.19
N ASN A 227 -9.22 18.02 -8.90
CA ASN A 227 -7.95 18.36 -8.28
C ASN A 227 -6.92 18.91 -9.28
N GLY A 228 -7.12 18.69 -10.57
CA GLY A 228 -6.21 19.06 -11.65
C GLY A 228 -5.69 17.86 -12.43
N ASP A 229 -4.76 18.12 -13.34
CA ASP A 229 -4.11 17.09 -14.14
C ASP A 229 -3.35 16.11 -13.24
N MET A 230 -3.18 14.88 -13.69
CA MET A 230 -2.47 13.80 -12.99
C MET A 230 -3.08 13.40 -11.62
N TRP A 231 -4.32 13.79 -11.33
CA TRP A 231 -5.11 13.30 -10.22
C TRP A 231 -6.13 12.26 -10.69
N PHE A 232 -6.18 11.12 -10.01
CA PHE A 232 -6.90 9.92 -10.43
C PHE A 232 -7.72 9.34 -9.28
N THR A 233 -8.73 8.52 -9.60
CA THR A 233 -9.39 7.68 -8.60
C THR A 233 -8.99 6.23 -8.79
N SER A 234 -8.39 5.61 -7.75
CA SER A 234 -8.10 4.16 -7.76
C SER A 234 -7.30 3.71 -8.99
N GLU A 235 -6.24 4.43 -9.31
CA GLU A 235 -5.42 4.22 -10.49
C GLU A 235 -4.61 2.90 -10.37
N ARG A 236 -4.61 2.09 -11.43
CA ARG A 236 -4.06 0.73 -11.52
C ARG A 236 -2.58 0.65 -11.16
N VAL A 237 -1.74 1.51 -11.76
CA VAL A 237 -0.27 1.47 -11.53
C VAL A 237 0.04 1.74 -10.05
N MET A 238 -0.66 2.69 -9.44
CA MET A 238 -0.51 3.01 -8.01
C MET A 238 -0.87 1.81 -7.12
N LEU A 239 -1.99 1.13 -7.42
CA LEU A 239 -2.41 -0.05 -6.67
C LEU A 239 -1.45 -1.21 -6.87
N PHE A 240 -1.00 -1.46 -8.11
CA PHE A 240 -0.05 -2.52 -8.42
C PHE A 240 1.30 -2.31 -7.74
N ILE A 241 1.89 -1.12 -7.86
CA ILE A 241 3.21 -0.80 -7.26
C ILE A 241 3.14 -0.85 -5.74
N THR A 242 2.06 -0.37 -5.12
CA THR A 242 1.83 -0.55 -3.67
C THR A 242 1.93 -2.02 -3.27
N GLY A 243 1.27 -2.91 -4.01
CA GLY A 243 1.30 -4.35 -3.78
C GLY A 243 2.68 -4.96 -4.03
N ALA A 244 3.37 -4.53 -5.11
CA ALA A 244 4.70 -5.01 -5.45
C ALA A 244 5.75 -4.62 -4.41
N LEU A 245 5.72 -3.38 -3.90
CA LEU A 245 6.57 -2.93 -2.80
C LEU A 245 6.36 -3.81 -1.56
N ALA A 246 5.11 -4.11 -1.19
CA ALA A 246 4.81 -4.99 -0.06
C ALA A 246 5.29 -6.43 -0.30
N ARG A 247 5.07 -7.00 -1.50
CA ARG A 247 5.54 -8.35 -1.83
C ARG A 247 7.06 -8.48 -1.75
N VAL A 248 7.80 -7.49 -2.26
CA VAL A 248 9.26 -7.48 -2.21
C VAL A 248 9.76 -7.24 -0.79
N TYR A 249 9.18 -6.29 -0.06
CA TYR A 249 9.59 -5.96 1.31
C TYR A 249 9.41 -7.13 2.29
N PHE A 250 8.28 -7.85 2.19
CA PHE A 250 8.00 -9.03 3.01
C PHE A 250 8.50 -10.34 2.36
N HIS A 251 9.14 -10.25 1.19
CA HIS A 251 9.52 -11.41 0.36
C HIS A 251 8.42 -12.49 0.33
N ASN A 252 7.18 -12.04 0.12
CA ASN A 252 6.03 -12.92 0.12
C ASN A 252 4.98 -12.44 -0.89
N ARG A 253 4.60 -13.31 -1.86
CA ARG A 253 3.53 -13.01 -2.82
C ARG A 253 2.18 -12.86 -2.14
N ASN A 254 1.96 -13.58 -1.05
CA ASN A 254 0.78 -13.44 -0.20
C ASN A 254 0.99 -12.33 0.82
N ILE A 255 0.54 -11.12 0.52
CA ILE A 255 0.66 -9.97 1.44
C ILE A 255 -0.15 -10.15 2.73
N GLN A 256 -1.07 -11.11 2.77
CA GLN A 256 -1.85 -11.47 3.96
C GLN A 256 -1.13 -12.47 4.89
N ALA A 257 0.00 -13.06 4.47
CA ALA A 257 0.75 -13.99 5.29
C ALA A 257 1.06 -13.38 6.67
N ALA A 258 1.24 -14.22 7.69
CA ALA A 258 1.39 -13.75 9.06
C ALA A 258 2.56 -12.76 9.18
N TYR A 259 2.27 -11.57 9.70
CA TYR A 259 3.27 -10.56 9.98
C TYR A 259 4.11 -10.93 11.21
N ASN A 260 5.44 -10.81 11.08
CA ASN A 260 6.38 -10.96 12.18
C ASN A 260 7.01 -9.59 12.50
N ALA A 261 6.79 -9.10 13.72
CA ALA A 261 7.34 -7.83 14.18
C ALA A 261 8.86 -7.86 14.37
N ASN A 262 9.46 -9.05 14.56
CA ASN A 262 10.90 -9.19 14.68
C ASN A 262 11.55 -9.08 13.29
N LEU A 263 12.68 -8.41 13.24
CA LEU A 263 13.50 -8.33 12.04
C LEU A 263 14.43 -9.56 11.97
N ASP A 264 14.72 -10.01 10.76
CA ASP A 264 15.77 -11.01 10.51
C ASP A 264 17.17 -10.37 10.57
N SER A 265 18.19 -11.17 10.29
CA SER A 265 19.60 -10.72 10.28
C SER A 265 19.90 -9.64 9.21
N ASN A 266 19.02 -9.46 8.24
CA ASN A 266 19.13 -8.43 7.20
C ASN A 266 18.30 -7.18 7.51
N GLY A 267 17.64 -7.12 8.68
CA GLY A 267 16.76 -6.02 9.06
C GLY A 267 15.41 -6.04 8.38
N LEU A 268 14.96 -7.19 7.86
CA LEU A 268 13.71 -7.34 7.11
C LEU A 268 12.66 -8.09 7.94
N HIS A 269 11.41 -7.63 7.86
CA HIS A 269 10.26 -8.35 8.40
C HIS A 269 9.98 -9.62 7.59
N GLN A 270 9.51 -10.67 8.29
CA GLN A 270 9.05 -11.91 7.68
C GLN A 270 7.52 -11.94 7.58
N GLY A 271 7.00 -12.60 6.53
CA GLY A 271 5.56 -12.73 6.32
C GLY A 271 4.95 -11.49 5.68
N GLY A 272 3.66 -11.26 5.94
CA GLY A 272 2.88 -10.16 5.39
C GLY A 272 2.21 -9.32 6.49
N LEU A 273 1.06 -8.74 6.15
CA LEU A 273 0.34 -7.77 7.00
C LEU A 273 -0.90 -8.38 7.67
N GLY A 274 -1.01 -9.69 7.74
CA GLY A 274 -2.20 -10.37 8.27
C GLY A 274 -3.36 -10.38 7.28
N GLN A 275 -4.51 -10.87 7.72
CA GLN A 275 -5.68 -11.04 6.85
C GLN A 275 -6.50 -9.76 6.64
N GLY A 276 -5.97 -8.59 7.04
CA GLY A 276 -6.68 -7.32 7.00
C GLY A 276 -7.65 -7.12 8.19
N ALA A 277 -8.34 -5.98 8.19
CA ALA A 277 -9.24 -5.62 9.28
C ALA A 277 -10.35 -6.65 9.48
N THR A 278 -10.60 -7.00 10.75
CA THR A 278 -11.82 -7.75 11.09
C THR A 278 -13.05 -6.87 10.84
N TYR A 279 -14.16 -7.50 10.51
CA TYR A 279 -15.41 -6.78 10.31
C TYR A 279 -16.39 -7.09 11.45
N PRO A 280 -17.30 -6.15 11.80
CA PRO A 280 -18.37 -6.41 12.76
C PRO A 280 -19.26 -7.56 12.28
N SER A 281 -19.66 -8.44 13.20
CA SER A 281 -20.44 -9.65 12.88
C SER A 281 -21.73 -9.35 12.12
N ASN A 282 -22.37 -8.22 12.43
CA ASN A 282 -23.62 -7.77 11.83
C ASN A 282 -23.42 -6.69 10.76
N TRP A 283 -22.22 -6.57 10.19
CA TRP A 283 -21.91 -5.49 9.23
C TRP A 283 -22.86 -5.46 8.04
N SER A 284 -23.32 -6.60 7.56
CA SER A 284 -24.26 -6.67 6.42
C SER A 284 -25.69 -6.29 6.81
N SER A 285 -26.16 -6.66 8.01
CA SER A 285 -27.54 -6.40 8.47
C SER A 285 -27.70 -5.02 9.10
N ASP A 286 -26.90 -4.74 10.11
CA ASP A 286 -27.12 -3.55 10.95
C ASP A 286 -26.38 -2.33 10.41
N TRP A 287 -25.27 -2.55 9.70
CA TRP A 287 -24.44 -1.50 9.11
C TRP A 287 -24.70 -1.28 7.62
N GLY A 288 -25.53 -2.11 6.99
CA GLY A 288 -25.88 -2.01 5.56
C GLY A 288 -24.66 -1.98 4.62
N TYR A 289 -23.59 -2.70 4.97
CA TYR A 289 -22.28 -2.67 4.30
C TYR A 289 -21.60 -1.30 4.27
N ASN A 290 -22.08 -0.32 5.04
CA ASN A 290 -21.47 1.00 5.11
C ASN A 290 -20.07 0.95 5.75
N PRO A 291 -19.17 1.90 5.44
CA PRO A 291 -17.87 1.97 6.06
C PRO A 291 -17.98 2.20 7.58
N TYR A 292 -17.20 1.46 8.36
CA TYR A 292 -17.23 1.49 9.83
C TYR A 292 -15.95 2.06 10.46
N LEU A 293 -14.83 2.13 9.74
CA LEU A 293 -13.58 2.70 10.24
C LEU A 293 -13.49 4.18 9.92
N ASP A 294 -13.12 4.99 10.90
CA ASP A 294 -12.75 6.38 10.68
C ASP A 294 -11.41 6.49 9.95
N LEU A 295 -11.29 7.48 9.06
CA LEU A 295 -10.07 7.69 8.27
C LEU A 295 -8.89 8.22 9.11
N ASP A 296 -9.14 8.76 10.30
CA ASP A 296 -8.10 9.24 11.22
C ASP A 296 -7.49 8.14 12.12
N LEU A 297 -7.99 6.91 12.02
CA LEU A 297 -7.43 5.80 12.79
C LEU A 297 -5.97 5.53 12.43
N GLY A 298 -5.13 5.42 13.48
CA GLY A 298 -3.70 5.12 13.34
C GLY A 298 -2.84 6.28 12.81
N ILE A 299 -3.35 7.51 12.77
CA ILE A 299 -2.58 8.69 12.32
C ILE A 299 -1.36 8.96 13.22
N GLU A 300 -1.48 8.67 14.53
CA GLU A 300 -0.42 8.79 15.52
C GLU A 300 0.69 7.74 15.37
N LYS A 301 0.54 6.78 14.49
CA LYS A 301 1.53 5.73 14.23
C LYS A 301 2.55 6.12 13.17
N GLY A 302 2.37 7.26 12.52
CA GLY A 302 3.29 7.70 11.47
C GLY A 302 3.48 6.68 10.36
N ASP A 303 4.73 6.47 9.94
CA ASP A 303 5.14 5.53 8.90
C ASP A 303 5.29 4.08 9.42
N PHE A 304 4.52 3.69 10.42
CA PHE A 304 4.54 2.34 10.99
C PHE A 304 4.28 1.26 9.91
N THR A 305 4.91 0.10 10.08
CA THR A 305 4.64 -1.11 9.29
C THR A 305 4.21 -2.23 10.21
N GLY A 306 3.06 -2.87 9.93
CA GLY A 306 2.51 -3.95 10.71
C GLY A 306 0.99 -3.94 10.74
N ILE A 307 0.43 -4.53 11.78
CA ILE A 307 -1.01 -4.49 12.05
C ILE A 307 -1.29 -3.73 13.34
N PHE A 308 -2.43 -3.07 13.40
CA PHE A 308 -2.90 -2.43 14.63
C PHE A 308 -4.38 -2.75 14.89
N SER A 309 -4.86 -2.35 16.06
CA SER A 309 -6.26 -2.53 16.45
C SER A 309 -6.87 -1.19 16.82
N ALA A 310 -8.19 -1.07 16.65
CA ALA A 310 -8.97 0.08 17.05
C ALA A 310 -10.26 -0.35 17.75
N THR A 311 -10.76 0.50 18.63
CA THR A 311 -12.11 0.35 19.18
C THR A 311 -13.00 1.40 18.54
N ILE A 312 -14.10 0.96 17.97
CA ILE A 312 -15.11 1.82 17.34
C ILE A 312 -16.44 1.67 18.08
N LYS A 313 -17.40 2.52 17.76
CA LYS A 313 -18.78 2.36 18.20
C LYS A 313 -19.62 1.70 17.10
N ASP A 314 -20.45 0.73 17.48
CA ASP A 314 -21.49 0.23 16.60
C ASP A 314 -22.65 1.23 16.47
N PRO A 315 -23.65 0.98 15.60
CA PRO A 315 -24.82 1.85 15.45
C PRO A 315 -25.66 2.02 16.72
N GLU A 316 -25.53 1.12 17.69
CA GLU A 316 -26.21 1.14 18.99
C GLU A 316 -25.37 1.78 20.09
N GLY A 317 -24.10 2.13 19.81
CA GLY A 317 -23.18 2.78 20.75
C GLY A 317 -22.33 1.82 21.59
N ALA A 318 -22.40 0.51 21.34
CA ALA A 318 -21.52 -0.45 22.00
C ALA A 318 -20.09 -0.40 21.43
N ASN A 319 -19.11 -0.75 22.26
CA ASN A 319 -17.72 -0.85 21.81
C ASN A 319 -17.50 -2.11 20.99
N VAL A 320 -16.92 -1.95 19.81
CA VAL A 320 -16.50 -3.05 18.94
C VAL A 320 -14.99 -2.95 18.69
N SER A 321 -14.29 -4.04 18.96
CA SER A 321 -12.85 -4.13 18.67
C SER A 321 -12.63 -4.59 17.26
N ILE A 322 -11.90 -3.80 16.48
CA ILE A 322 -11.44 -4.14 15.13
C ILE A 322 -9.95 -4.43 15.23
N THR A 323 -9.55 -5.63 14.81
CA THR A 323 -8.15 -6.08 14.84
C THR A 323 -7.62 -6.30 13.44
N GLY A 324 -6.29 -6.42 13.31
CA GLY A 324 -5.65 -6.78 12.04
C GLY A 324 -5.67 -5.67 10.99
N ILE A 325 -5.88 -4.40 11.37
CA ILE A 325 -5.84 -3.28 10.43
C ILE A 325 -4.41 -3.17 9.87
N PRO A 326 -4.20 -3.38 8.55
CA PRO A 326 -2.88 -3.37 7.97
C PRO A 326 -2.33 -1.95 7.83
N CYS A 327 -1.03 -1.81 8.05
CA CYS A 327 -0.29 -0.59 7.82
C CYS A 327 1.06 -0.91 7.18
N PHE A 328 1.37 -0.32 6.03
CA PHE A 328 2.61 -0.51 5.30
C PHE A 328 3.33 0.82 5.11
N MET A 329 4.43 1.03 5.84
CA MET A 329 5.21 2.28 5.81
C MET A 329 4.34 3.54 5.91
N GLY A 330 3.29 3.48 6.74
CA GLY A 330 2.33 4.56 6.95
C GLY A 330 1.02 4.47 6.14
N LEU A 331 0.96 3.69 5.07
CA LEU A 331 -0.30 3.44 4.34
C LEU A 331 -1.21 2.53 5.16
N LYS A 332 -2.36 3.03 5.54
CA LYS A 332 -3.28 2.36 6.45
C LYS A 332 -4.41 1.68 5.69
N ASN A 333 -4.84 0.51 6.17
CA ASN A 333 -6.12 -0.12 5.81
C ASN A 333 -6.35 -0.26 4.28
N PHE A 334 -5.31 -0.63 3.53
CA PHE A 334 -5.28 -0.51 2.07
C PHE A 334 -5.75 -1.77 1.31
N TYR A 335 -6.18 -2.81 1.98
CA TYR A 335 -6.86 -3.97 1.41
C TYR A 335 -7.80 -4.60 2.46
N LYS A 336 -8.73 -5.46 2.02
CA LYS A 336 -9.73 -6.16 2.82
C LYS A 336 -10.53 -5.22 3.74
N TYR A 337 -11.04 -4.15 3.14
CA TYR A 337 -11.97 -3.25 3.82
C TYR A 337 -13.11 -2.82 2.89
N LEU A 338 -12.83 -2.00 1.89
CA LEU A 338 -13.78 -1.63 0.86
C LEU A 338 -13.28 -2.11 -0.50
N TRP A 339 -14.21 -2.53 -1.33
CA TRP A 339 -13.95 -2.77 -2.74
C TRP A 339 -13.57 -1.47 -3.46
N THR A 340 -12.78 -1.60 -4.51
CA THR A 340 -12.34 -0.45 -5.31
C THR A 340 -12.41 -0.81 -6.78
N ILE A 341 -13.06 0.02 -7.60
CA ILE A 341 -13.06 -0.13 -9.05
C ILE A 341 -11.97 0.78 -9.61
N THR A 342 -11.04 0.22 -10.39
CA THR A 342 -10.00 1.00 -11.06
C THR A 342 -10.56 1.83 -12.20
N GLU A 343 -10.07 3.04 -12.37
CA GLU A 343 -10.60 3.97 -13.38
C GLU A 343 -10.05 3.73 -14.78
N ASP A 344 -8.93 3.05 -14.89
CA ASP A 344 -8.13 2.88 -16.09
C ASP A 344 -8.06 1.42 -16.58
N GLU A 345 -8.92 0.55 -16.05
CA GLU A 345 -9.07 -0.85 -16.47
C GLU A 345 -10.49 -1.14 -16.91
N LEU A 346 -10.62 -1.84 -18.03
CA LEU A 346 -11.90 -2.29 -18.58
C LEU A 346 -11.81 -3.78 -18.94
N LEU A 347 -12.77 -4.56 -18.47
CA LEU A 347 -12.91 -5.96 -18.81
C LEU A 347 -14.04 -6.13 -19.84
N VAL A 348 -13.78 -6.88 -20.89
CA VAL A 348 -14.77 -7.22 -21.94
C VAL A 348 -15.01 -8.71 -21.94
N CYS A 349 -16.23 -9.13 -21.64
CA CYS A 349 -16.61 -10.54 -21.61
C CYS A 349 -16.45 -11.18 -22.99
N GLN A 350 -15.90 -12.40 -23.02
CA GLN A 350 -15.63 -13.16 -24.22
C GLN A 350 -16.59 -14.35 -24.35
N GLU A 351 -16.78 -14.86 -25.58
CA GLU A 351 -17.60 -16.06 -25.84
C GLU A 351 -17.10 -17.32 -25.12
N ASP A 352 -15.78 -17.42 -24.92
CA ASP A 352 -15.14 -18.55 -24.24
C ASP A 352 -15.27 -18.50 -22.71
N GLY A 353 -15.94 -17.50 -22.14
CA GLY A 353 -16.11 -17.30 -20.70
C GLY A 353 -14.89 -16.64 -20.02
N SER A 354 -13.86 -16.25 -20.75
CA SER A 354 -12.80 -15.37 -20.26
C SER A 354 -13.23 -13.90 -20.31
N GLN A 355 -12.38 -13.00 -19.81
CA GLN A 355 -12.54 -11.56 -19.99
C GLN A 355 -11.24 -10.98 -20.58
N ALA A 356 -11.36 -10.21 -21.64
CA ALA A 356 -10.24 -9.44 -22.17
C ALA A 356 -10.06 -8.18 -21.34
N LEU A 357 -8.85 -7.99 -20.78
CA LEU A 357 -8.49 -6.79 -20.02
C LEU A 357 -7.89 -5.76 -20.96
N PHE A 358 -8.49 -4.59 -20.97
CA PHE A 358 -7.98 -3.39 -21.62
C PHE A 358 -7.57 -2.37 -20.55
N VAL A 359 -6.51 -1.63 -20.82
CA VAL A 359 -6.04 -0.55 -19.97
C VAL A 359 -5.93 0.75 -20.75
N GLU A 360 -5.91 1.88 -20.06
CA GLU A 360 -5.62 3.16 -20.67
C GLU A 360 -4.29 3.14 -21.40
N ASN A 361 -4.29 3.61 -22.65
CA ASN A 361 -3.06 3.76 -23.40
C ASN A 361 -2.41 5.10 -23.04
N LEU A 362 -1.48 5.06 -22.10
CA LEU A 362 -0.77 6.25 -21.63
C LEU A 362 0.24 6.82 -22.66
N ILE A 363 0.47 6.09 -23.78
CA ILE A 363 1.47 6.45 -24.81
C ILE A 363 0.93 7.50 -25.77
N ASP A 364 -0.34 7.39 -26.17
CA ASP A 364 -0.91 8.27 -27.22
C ASP A 364 -1.73 9.44 -26.67
N GLY A 365 -1.82 9.57 -25.35
CA GLY A 365 -2.58 10.64 -24.69
C GLY A 365 -4.09 10.54 -24.93
N SER A 366 -4.58 9.42 -25.43
CA SER A 366 -6.01 9.20 -25.62
C SER A 366 -6.72 9.03 -24.29
N VAL A 367 -7.93 9.56 -24.21
CA VAL A 367 -8.75 9.46 -23.00
C VAL A 367 -9.34 8.06 -22.91
N PHE A 368 -9.05 7.37 -21.81
CA PHE A 368 -9.71 6.10 -21.49
C PHE A 368 -11.19 6.35 -21.23
N ASP A 369 -12.05 5.63 -21.96
CA ASP A 369 -13.49 5.69 -21.78
C ASP A 369 -14.03 4.35 -21.31
N VAL A 370 -14.50 4.34 -20.07
CA VAL A 370 -15.09 3.15 -19.43
C VAL A 370 -16.40 2.67 -20.08
N SER A 371 -16.97 3.43 -21.02
CA SER A 371 -18.09 2.98 -21.86
C SER A 371 -17.64 2.06 -23.00
N GLY A 372 -16.33 1.87 -23.18
CA GLY A 372 -15.74 1.09 -24.28
C GLY A 372 -15.45 1.91 -25.54
N ALA A 373 -15.70 3.22 -25.53
CA ALA A 373 -15.25 4.15 -26.57
C ALA A 373 -13.84 4.66 -26.24
N GLY A 374 -13.06 5.00 -27.23
CA GLY A 374 -11.70 5.51 -27.05
C GLY A 374 -10.61 4.46 -27.28
N THR A 375 -9.35 4.86 -27.10
CA THR A 375 -8.20 4.01 -27.35
C THR A 375 -7.81 3.23 -26.10
N HIS A 376 -7.85 1.89 -26.22
CA HIS A 376 -7.52 0.97 -25.15
C HIS A 376 -6.40 0.04 -25.61
N LEU A 377 -5.50 -0.30 -24.68
CA LEU A 377 -4.46 -1.28 -24.90
C LEU A 377 -4.91 -2.63 -24.36
N LEU A 378 -5.00 -3.63 -25.22
CA LEU A 378 -5.29 -5.00 -24.83
C LEU A 378 -4.06 -5.61 -24.13
N ILE A 379 -4.25 -5.99 -22.86
CA ILE A 379 -3.22 -6.70 -22.07
C ILE A 379 -3.26 -8.20 -22.35
N GLY A 380 -4.45 -8.77 -22.38
CA GLY A 380 -4.65 -10.21 -22.56
C GLY A 380 -6.02 -10.65 -22.08
N LYS A 381 -6.15 -11.95 -21.90
CA LYS A 381 -7.37 -12.58 -21.38
C LYS A 381 -7.14 -13.18 -20.01
N THR A 382 -8.11 -13.00 -19.13
CA THR A 382 -8.16 -13.71 -17.84
C THR A 382 -8.41 -15.20 -18.06
N PRO A 383 -8.15 -16.07 -17.07
CA PRO A 383 -8.51 -17.48 -17.15
C PRO A 383 -10.00 -17.67 -17.44
N VAL A 384 -10.31 -18.70 -18.24
CA VAL A 384 -11.68 -19.12 -18.45
C VAL A 384 -12.27 -19.59 -17.12
N TYR A 385 -13.42 -19.10 -16.78
CA TYR A 385 -14.07 -19.41 -15.53
C TYR A 385 -14.82 -20.74 -15.60
N SER A 386 -14.45 -21.69 -14.76
CA SER A 386 -15.02 -23.04 -14.79
C SER A 386 -16.08 -23.33 -13.72
N SER A 387 -16.27 -22.40 -12.76
CA SER A 387 -17.25 -22.57 -11.68
C SER A 387 -17.73 -21.23 -11.13
N ALA A 388 -18.94 -21.17 -10.56
CA ALA A 388 -19.50 -19.94 -9.96
C ALA A 388 -18.90 -19.60 -8.58
N ASN A 389 -17.63 -19.94 -8.32
CA ASN A 389 -16.95 -19.72 -7.04
C ASN A 389 -15.66 -18.95 -7.22
N TRP A 390 -15.24 -18.28 -6.17
CA TRP A 390 -13.93 -17.65 -6.07
C TRP A 390 -12.81 -18.68 -6.27
N GLN A 391 -11.79 -18.28 -7.03
CA GLN A 391 -10.59 -19.07 -7.28
C GLN A 391 -9.37 -18.28 -6.80
N TYR A 392 -8.32 -18.95 -6.36
CA TYR A 392 -7.07 -18.30 -5.97
C TYR A 392 -6.13 -18.15 -7.15
N ILE A 393 -5.52 -16.97 -7.25
CA ILE A 393 -4.60 -16.59 -8.32
C ILE A 393 -3.26 -17.29 -8.13
N LYS A 394 -2.84 -17.98 -9.20
CA LYS A 394 -1.54 -18.65 -9.26
C LYS A 394 -0.49 -17.81 -9.98
N LYS A 395 -0.88 -17.15 -11.09
CA LYS A 395 -0.01 -16.24 -11.84
C LYS A 395 -0.72 -14.98 -12.25
N ILE A 396 0.04 -13.90 -12.36
CA ILE A 396 -0.41 -12.61 -12.88
C ILE A 396 0.43 -12.18 -14.08
N SER A 397 -0.12 -11.30 -14.91
CA SER A 397 0.62 -10.55 -15.90
C SER A 397 1.26 -9.32 -15.24
N PHE A 398 2.53 -9.09 -15.55
CA PHE A 398 3.24 -7.84 -15.22
C PHE A 398 3.13 -6.79 -16.33
N ASP A 399 2.55 -7.19 -17.47
CA ASP A 399 2.41 -6.33 -18.62
C ASP A 399 1.60 -5.09 -18.27
N HIS A 400 2.14 -3.93 -18.57
CA HIS A 400 1.60 -2.61 -18.24
C HIS A 400 1.19 -2.48 -16.76
N LEU A 401 1.85 -3.23 -15.86
CA LEU A 401 1.58 -3.24 -14.41
C LEU A 401 0.10 -3.54 -14.09
N SER A 402 -0.49 -4.42 -14.88
CA SER A 402 -1.93 -4.74 -14.75
C SER A 402 -2.24 -5.65 -13.57
N GLY A 403 -1.32 -6.51 -13.17
CA GLY A 403 -1.64 -7.55 -12.18
C GLY A 403 -2.81 -8.45 -12.61
N MET A 404 -3.06 -8.56 -13.91
CA MET A 404 -4.15 -9.40 -14.44
C MET A 404 -3.89 -10.87 -14.13
N PRO A 405 -4.83 -11.61 -13.55
CA PRO A 405 -4.71 -13.05 -13.39
C PRO A 405 -4.55 -13.74 -14.75
N THR A 406 -3.54 -14.60 -14.87
CA THR A 406 -3.29 -15.42 -16.07
C THR A 406 -3.42 -16.91 -15.80
N GLU A 407 -3.31 -17.34 -14.54
CA GLU A 407 -3.51 -18.71 -14.11
C GLU A 407 -4.14 -18.72 -12.71
N VAL A 408 -5.11 -19.61 -12.50
CA VAL A 408 -5.76 -19.88 -11.21
C VAL A 408 -5.48 -21.31 -10.75
N GLY A 409 -5.93 -21.69 -9.55
CA GLY A 409 -5.70 -23.02 -8.98
C GLY A 409 -4.66 -23.01 -7.85
N ALA A 410 -4.35 -21.85 -7.30
CA ALA A 410 -3.67 -21.70 -6.02
C ALA A 410 -4.61 -22.03 -4.83
N THR A 411 -4.12 -21.83 -3.61
CA THR A 411 -4.88 -21.94 -2.36
C THR A 411 -4.71 -20.69 -1.52
N ALA A 412 -5.41 -20.57 -0.41
CA ALA A 412 -5.26 -19.45 0.55
C ALA A 412 -3.84 -19.27 1.13
N SER A 413 -2.93 -20.21 0.87
CA SER A 413 -1.55 -20.20 1.41
C SER A 413 -0.47 -20.43 0.35
N THR A 414 -0.84 -20.48 -0.94
CA THR A 414 0.12 -20.70 -2.03
C THR A 414 0.06 -19.60 -3.07
N TYR A 415 1.18 -19.35 -3.75
CA TYR A 415 1.34 -18.31 -4.76
C TYR A 415 0.94 -16.92 -4.24
N TYR A 416 0.05 -16.20 -4.93
CA TYR A 416 -0.44 -14.88 -4.50
C TYR A 416 -1.49 -14.97 -3.39
N ALA A 417 -2.22 -16.11 -3.31
CA ALA A 417 -3.34 -16.34 -2.40
C ALA A 417 -4.48 -15.30 -2.50
N ASP A 418 -4.46 -14.45 -3.50
CA ASP A 418 -5.51 -13.46 -3.78
C ASP A 418 -6.61 -14.06 -4.65
N GLY A 419 -7.82 -13.52 -4.55
CA GLY A 419 -9.00 -14.03 -5.22
C GLY A 419 -9.14 -13.58 -6.67
N TYR A 420 -9.68 -14.47 -7.49
CA TYR A 420 -10.21 -14.15 -8.82
C TYR A 420 -11.66 -14.60 -8.92
N TYR A 421 -12.51 -13.70 -9.41
CA TYR A 421 -13.93 -13.97 -9.64
C TYR A 421 -14.40 -13.41 -10.98
N ASN A 422 -14.91 -14.29 -11.83
CA ASN A 422 -15.51 -13.97 -13.11
C ASN A 422 -16.68 -14.94 -13.34
N PRO A 423 -17.90 -14.61 -12.90
CA PRO A 423 -19.04 -15.48 -13.11
C PRO A 423 -19.33 -15.61 -14.62
N ASN A 424 -19.35 -16.84 -15.13
CA ASN A 424 -19.49 -17.19 -16.55
C ASN A 424 -20.90 -17.02 -17.13
N VAL A 425 -21.69 -16.12 -16.53
CA VAL A 425 -23.07 -15.78 -16.97
C VAL A 425 -23.12 -14.50 -17.81
N HIS A 426 -21.98 -14.06 -18.30
CA HIS A 426 -21.87 -12.81 -19.04
C HIS A 426 -22.24 -12.99 -20.53
N GLU A 427 -22.96 -12.05 -21.07
CA GLU A 427 -23.08 -11.92 -22.50
C GLU A 427 -21.75 -11.47 -23.11
N ALA A 428 -21.33 -12.10 -24.21
CA ALA A 428 -20.14 -11.67 -24.94
C ALA A 428 -20.24 -10.21 -25.35
N GLY A 429 -19.15 -9.45 -25.18
CA GLY A 429 -19.10 -8.01 -25.40
C GLY A 429 -19.58 -7.16 -24.22
N ALA A 430 -20.12 -7.75 -23.15
CA ALA A 430 -20.50 -6.99 -21.96
C ALA A 430 -19.25 -6.39 -21.26
N LEU A 431 -19.37 -5.11 -20.87
CA LEU A 431 -18.30 -4.37 -20.19
C LEU A 431 -18.36 -4.57 -18.68
N ARG A 432 -17.20 -4.76 -18.06
CA ARG A 432 -17.04 -4.90 -16.61
C ARG A 432 -15.93 -4.00 -16.10
N GLY A 433 -16.10 -3.47 -14.90
CA GLY A 433 -15.03 -2.77 -14.17
C GLY A 433 -14.12 -3.78 -13.49
N ALA A 434 -12.82 -3.47 -13.41
CA ALA A 434 -11.89 -4.26 -12.63
C ALA A 434 -12.00 -3.87 -11.15
N ILE A 435 -12.60 -4.75 -10.35
CA ILE A 435 -12.77 -4.54 -8.91
C ILE A 435 -11.58 -5.16 -8.18
N ARG A 436 -10.96 -4.40 -7.30
CA ARG A 436 -9.69 -4.71 -6.63
C ARG A 436 -9.81 -4.68 -5.11
N LEU A 437 -8.76 -5.13 -4.42
CA LEU A 437 -8.46 -5.03 -2.98
C LEU A 437 -9.34 -5.87 -2.05
N GLY A 438 -10.58 -6.17 -2.39
CA GLY A 438 -11.49 -7.00 -1.63
C GLY A 438 -12.19 -6.32 -0.45
N GLY A 439 -13.45 -6.72 -0.20
CA GLY A 439 -14.24 -6.24 0.92
C GLY A 439 -13.86 -6.86 2.27
N ALA A 440 -14.31 -6.25 3.35
CA ALA A 440 -13.97 -6.64 4.74
C ALA A 440 -14.33 -8.11 5.07
N ASN A 441 -15.39 -8.64 4.48
CA ASN A 441 -15.88 -10.00 4.70
C ASN A 441 -15.28 -11.06 3.78
N TYR A 442 -14.31 -10.72 2.89
CA TYR A 442 -13.78 -11.65 1.88
C TYR A 442 -12.57 -12.47 2.34
N GLY A 443 -12.19 -12.40 3.62
CA GLY A 443 -11.20 -13.30 4.23
C GLY A 443 -9.90 -13.40 3.44
N GLY A 444 -9.49 -14.61 3.13
CA GLY A 444 -8.25 -14.91 2.42
C GLY A 444 -8.25 -14.59 0.92
N TYR A 445 -9.37 -14.18 0.31
CA TYR A 445 -9.39 -13.76 -1.09
C TYR A 445 -8.95 -12.32 -1.31
N ALA A 446 -9.06 -11.45 -0.28
CA ALA A 446 -8.69 -10.05 -0.41
C ALA A 446 -7.17 -9.86 -0.52
N GLY A 447 -6.71 -8.94 -1.36
CA GLY A 447 -5.29 -8.64 -1.50
C GLY A 447 -4.98 -7.74 -2.69
N SER A 448 -3.69 -7.48 -2.92
CA SER A 448 -3.24 -6.51 -3.93
C SER A 448 -3.45 -6.95 -5.38
N CYS A 449 -3.53 -8.26 -5.62
CA CYS A 449 -3.73 -8.82 -6.96
C CYS A 449 -5.16 -9.32 -7.20
N LEU A 450 -6.07 -9.21 -6.20
CA LEU A 450 -7.45 -9.62 -6.36
C LEU A 450 -8.07 -8.95 -7.59
N LEU A 451 -8.85 -9.73 -8.36
CA LEU A 451 -9.67 -9.23 -9.45
C LEU A 451 -11.08 -9.85 -9.40
N ASP A 452 -12.09 -8.99 -9.31
CA ASP A 452 -13.49 -9.33 -9.52
C ASP A 452 -14.00 -8.61 -10.77
N GLY A 453 -14.37 -9.37 -11.80
CA GLY A 453 -14.90 -8.88 -13.06
C GLY A 453 -16.42 -9.07 -13.21
N SER A 454 -17.17 -9.05 -12.11
CA SER A 454 -18.61 -9.37 -12.12
C SER A 454 -19.53 -8.18 -12.38
N HIS A 455 -19.10 -6.96 -12.13
CA HIS A 455 -19.95 -5.77 -12.17
C HIS A 455 -19.58 -4.78 -13.28
N ALA A 456 -20.56 -4.02 -13.76
CA ALA A 456 -20.34 -2.94 -14.71
C ALA A 456 -19.44 -1.83 -14.10
N PRO A 457 -18.74 -1.02 -14.94
CA PRO A 457 -17.90 0.09 -14.45
C PRO A 457 -18.69 1.11 -13.61
N SER A 458 -19.98 1.27 -13.86
CA SER A 458 -20.87 2.17 -13.12
C SER A 458 -21.40 1.59 -11.80
N TYR A 459 -21.01 0.36 -11.43
CA TYR A 459 -21.48 -0.27 -10.19
C TYR A 459 -21.16 0.59 -8.96
N ALA A 460 -22.17 0.76 -8.12
CA ALA A 460 -22.09 1.51 -6.88
C ALA A 460 -22.73 0.71 -5.75
N ASN A 461 -22.04 0.61 -4.62
CA ASN A 461 -22.54 -0.08 -3.43
C ASN A 461 -21.94 0.55 -2.17
N ALA A 462 -22.61 0.38 -1.03
CA ALA A 462 -22.14 0.90 0.25
C ALA A 462 -20.74 0.38 0.67
N CYS A 463 -20.31 -0.77 0.15
CA CYS A 463 -18.97 -1.34 0.37
C CYS A 463 -17.97 -1.05 -0.76
N VAL A 464 -18.31 -0.25 -1.77
CA VAL A 464 -17.42 0.15 -2.86
C VAL A 464 -16.96 1.58 -2.62
N GLY A 465 -15.68 1.75 -2.31
CA GLY A 465 -15.03 3.01 -2.00
C GLY A 465 -14.09 3.49 -3.09
N ALA A 466 -13.44 4.62 -2.85
CA ALA A 466 -12.50 5.25 -3.76
C ALA A 466 -11.18 5.57 -3.07
N VAL A 467 -10.11 5.55 -3.85
CA VAL A 467 -8.75 5.99 -3.45
C VAL A 467 -8.39 7.19 -4.32
N LEU A 468 -7.98 8.30 -3.73
CA LEU A 468 -7.44 9.41 -4.50
C LEU A 468 -5.95 9.16 -4.74
N CYS A 469 -5.54 9.10 -6.00
CA CYS A 469 -4.17 8.90 -6.45
C CYS A 469 -3.65 10.11 -7.20
N GLU A 470 -2.33 10.33 -7.21
CA GLU A 470 -1.69 11.32 -8.07
C GLU A 470 -0.29 10.87 -8.49
N PHE A 471 0.18 11.44 -9.60
CA PHE A 471 1.58 11.40 -10.01
C PHE A 471 2.07 12.83 -10.24
N ALA A 472 3.29 13.14 -9.79
CA ALA A 472 3.84 14.50 -9.88
C ALA A 472 4.18 14.92 -11.32
N GLU A 473 4.28 13.98 -12.22
CA GLU A 473 4.52 14.19 -13.66
C GLU A 473 3.79 13.13 -14.48
N ALA A 474 3.48 13.46 -15.72
CA ALA A 474 2.91 12.51 -16.65
C ALA A 474 3.87 11.32 -16.82
N PHE A 475 3.32 10.13 -16.95
CA PHE A 475 4.10 9.00 -17.45
C PHE A 475 4.62 9.39 -18.84
N THR A 476 5.88 9.84 -18.90
CA THR A 476 6.51 10.06 -20.18
C THR A 476 6.58 8.74 -20.89
N THR A 477 5.71 8.61 -21.89
CA THR A 477 5.77 7.66 -22.98
C THR A 477 6.70 6.49 -22.70
N ASN A 478 6.15 5.38 -22.62
CA ASN A 478 6.79 4.12 -22.47
C ASN A 478 6.94 3.73 -20.99
N LEU A 479 6.16 2.76 -20.67
CA LEU A 479 6.72 1.59 -20.01
C LEU A 479 7.92 1.17 -20.88
N THR A 480 8.93 2.06 -21.00
CA THR A 480 10.08 1.89 -21.89
C THR A 480 10.92 0.82 -21.26
N VAL A 481 10.84 -0.34 -21.85
CA VAL A 481 11.88 -1.36 -21.73
C VAL A 481 13.19 -0.67 -22.06
N LEU A 482 13.88 -0.16 -21.05
CA LEU A 482 15.25 0.29 -21.21
C LEU A 482 16.10 -0.96 -21.40
N THR A 483 16.27 -1.36 -22.65
CA THR A 483 17.31 -2.32 -23.03
C THR A 483 18.61 -1.54 -23.11
N ASN A 484 19.52 -1.78 -22.17
CA ASN A 484 20.92 -1.39 -22.32
C ASN A 484 21.62 -2.30 -23.31
#